data_3456a17c1add2ee119cd40b202aa31aa
#
_entry.id   3456a17c1add2ee119cd40b202aa31aa
#
_cell.length_a   1.000
_cell.length_b   1.000
_cell.length_c   1.000
_cell.angle_alpha   90.00
_cell.angle_beta   90.00
_cell.angle_gamma   90.00
#
_symmetry.space_group_name_H-M   'P 1'
#
loop_
_entity.id
_entity.type
_entity.pdbx_description
1 polymer ?
#
loop_
_entity_poly.entity_id
_entity_poly.type
_entity_poly.pdbx_seq_one_letter_code
_entity_poly.pdbx_strand_id
1 'polypeptide(L)'
;MLTEVVVLNGGSSAGKSTIAGCLQALLNDTWLTLGVDDLIVAMGSPAAEAESAIIFDPDGTVATDQRFRRAEDSWYHGLAAMARAGTGIIVVDVFLGGASSQSRLEAALSGLQVLWVGIHCDSDVASKRELMRPDRVHGMAKTQSSLVHEGVHYDIEVDSSFQSARECSRTIHAAMAQ
;
A
#
# COMPACT_ATOMS: atom_id res chain seq x y z
N MET A 1 -7.35 -22.43 0.99
CA MET A 1 -5.91 -22.33 1.39
C MET A 1 -5.77 -21.12 2.30
N LEU A 2 -4.85 -21.14 3.28
CA LEU A 2 -4.70 -19.99 4.20
C LEU A 2 -3.98 -18.85 3.48
N THR A 3 -4.52 -17.63 3.58
CA THR A 3 -3.87 -16.41 3.07
C THR A 3 -2.50 -16.21 3.74
N GLU A 4 -1.45 -15.99 2.96
CA GLU A 4 -0.08 -15.76 3.42
C GLU A 4 0.31 -14.29 3.33
N VAL A 5 -0.28 -13.57 2.35
CA VAL A 5 -0.03 -12.15 2.11
C VAL A 5 -1.36 -11.42 1.91
N VAL A 6 -1.52 -10.27 2.52
CA VAL A 6 -2.63 -9.33 2.24
C VAL A 6 -2.02 -8.06 1.66
N VAL A 7 -2.40 -7.68 0.46
CA VAL A 7 -1.94 -6.45 -0.19
C VAL A 7 -3.04 -5.40 -0.12
N LEU A 8 -2.77 -4.31 0.57
CA LEU A 8 -3.67 -3.16 0.71
C LEU A 8 -3.21 -2.04 -0.24
N ASN A 9 -3.91 -1.86 -1.35
CA ASN A 9 -3.67 -0.75 -2.27
C ASN A 9 -4.73 0.34 -2.11
N GLY A 10 -4.30 1.59 -2.21
CA GLY A 10 -5.16 2.78 -2.14
C GLY A 10 -4.35 4.06 -2.16
N GLY A 11 -4.98 5.19 -2.43
CA GLY A 11 -4.33 6.50 -2.49
C GLY A 11 -3.77 6.99 -1.14
N SER A 12 -3.03 8.09 -1.19
CA SER A 12 -2.61 8.82 0.01
C SER A 12 -3.83 9.16 0.87
N SER A 13 -3.69 9.11 2.18
CA SER A 13 -4.74 9.43 3.16
C SER A 13 -6.03 8.59 3.06
N ALA A 14 -6.06 7.51 2.27
CA ALA A 14 -7.16 6.55 2.22
C ALA A 14 -7.29 5.68 3.49
N GLY A 15 -6.40 5.81 4.47
CA GLY A 15 -6.50 5.10 5.74
C GLY A 15 -5.87 3.70 5.77
N LYS A 16 -5.09 3.32 4.75
CA LYS A 16 -4.43 2.01 4.63
C LYS A 16 -3.72 1.55 5.90
N SER A 17 -2.82 2.38 6.44
CA SER A 17 -2.02 2.03 7.62
C SER A 17 -2.88 1.83 8.86
N THR A 18 -3.96 2.60 9.02
CA THR A 18 -4.93 2.43 10.13
C THR A 18 -5.70 1.13 9.96
N ILE A 19 -6.13 0.82 8.73
CA ILE A 19 -6.83 -0.45 8.43
C ILE A 19 -5.89 -1.63 8.65
N ALA A 20 -4.62 -1.54 8.21
CA ALA A 20 -3.60 -2.56 8.43
C ALA A 20 -3.39 -2.84 9.93
N GLY A 21 -3.25 -1.80 10.76
CA GLY A 21 -3.14 -1.96 12.21
C GLY A 21 -4.38 -2.58 12.86
N CYS A 22 -5.59 -2.21 12.38
CA CYS A 22 -6.83 -2.85 12.83
C CYS A 22 -6.92 -4.31 12.39
N LEU A 23 -6.48 -4.63 11.17
CA LEU A 23 -6.44 -6.01 10.66
C LEU A 23 -5.45 -6.83 11.47
N GLN A 24 -4.24 -6.34 11.68
CA GLN A 24 -3.19 -7.00 12.47
C GLN A 24 -3.69 -7.35 13.88
N ALA A 25 -4.51 -6.48 14.50
CA ALA A 25 -5.11 -6.72 15.81
C ALA A 25 -6.20 -7.81 15.82
N LEU A 26 -6.73 -8.22 14.66
CA LEU A 26 -7.71 -9.30 14.53
C LEU A 26 -7.05 -10.66 14.27
N LEU A 27 -5.79 -10.67 13.86
CA LEU A 27 -5.06 -11.87 13.50
C LEU A 27 -4.48 -12.55 14.76
N ASN A 28 -4.59 -13.86 14.82
CA ASN A 28 -4.18 -14.66 15.99
C ASN A 28 -2.68 -14.97 16.02
N ASP A 29 -1.95 -14.67 14.94
CA ASP A 29 -0.52 -14.95 14.80
C ASP A 29 0.25 -13.66 14.50
N THR A 30 1.58 -13.75 14.47
CA THR A 30 2.43 -12.60 14.14
C THR A 30 2.39 -12.32 12.64
N TRP A 31 1.83 -11.19 12.28
CA TRP A 31 1.84 -10.63 10.94
C TRP A 31 2.68 -9.37 10.91
N LEU A 32 3.54 -9.23 9.91
CA LEU A 32 4.30 -8.01 9.70
C LEU A 32 3.53 -7.07 8.78
N THR A 33 3.43 -5.80 9.17
CA THR A 33 2.91 -4.75 8.29
C THR A 33 4.09 -3.98 7.73
N LEU A 34 4.26 -4.05 6.42
CA LEU A 34 5.37 -3.45 5.68
C LEU A 34 4.83 -2.76 4.43
N GLY A 35 5.37 -1.60 4.09
CA GLY A 35 4.85 -0.83 2.97
C GLY A 35 5.92 -0.04 2.22
N VAL A 36 5.47 0.67 1.20
CA VAL A 36 6.33 1.54 0.40
C VAL A 36 6.95 2.67 1.25
N ASP A 37 6.25 3.15 2.27
CA ASP A 37 6.79 4.17 3.19
C ASP A 37 8.01 3.62 3.97
N ASP A 38 8.01 2.32 4.35
CA ASP A 38 9.16 1.67 5.01
C ASP A 38 10.34 1.53 4.05
N LEU A 39 10.09 1.20 2.79
CA LEU A 39 11.13 1.19 1.76
C LEU A 39 11.75 2.59 1.60
N ILE A 40 10.93 3.64 1.53
CA ILE A 40 11.39 5.02 1.41
C ILE A 40 12.29 5.39 2.60
N VAL A 41 11.88 5.05 3.81
CA VAL A 41 12.69 5.25 5.02
C VAL A 41 14.00 4.46 4.95
N ALA A 42 13.96 3.21 4.51
CA ALA A 42 15.15 2.35 4.38
C ALA A 42 16.14 2.83 3.31
N MET A 43 15.66 3.51 2.26
CA MET A 43 16.52 4.13 1.25
C MET A 43 17.30 5.33 1.79
N GLY A 44 16.85 5.94 2.89
CA GLY A 44 17.44 7.13 3.48
C GLY A 44 17.15 8.39 2.66
N SER A 45 17.56 9.53 3.22
CA SER A 45 17.46 10.82 2.53
C SER A 45 18.80 11.15 1.87
N PRO A 46 18.84 11.44 0.56
CA PRO A 46 20.06 11.89 -0.10
C PRO A 46 20.48 13.28 0.44
N ALA A 47 21.77 13.57 0.40
CA ALA A 47 22.34 14.83 0.88
C ALA A 47 21.85 16.07 0.09
N ALA A 48 21.39 15.87 -1.15
CA ALA A 48 20.79 16.90 -2.00
C ALA A 48 19.45 16.41 -2.57
N GLU A 49 18.43 17.27 -2.60
CA GLU A 49 17.11 16.96 -3.18
C GLU A 49 17.19 16.51 -4.64
N ALA A 50 18.10 17.11 -5.42
CA ALA A 50 18.34 16.73 -6.82
C ALA A 50 18.84 15.26 -7.00
N GLU A 51 19.30 14.63 -5.94
CA GLU A 51 19.75 13.22 -5.94
C GLU A 51 18.67 12.26 -5.47
N SER A 52 17.48 12.75 -5.12
CA SER A 52 16.37 11.90 -4.67
C SER A 52 15.90 10.98 -5.79
N ALA A 53 15.75 9.70 -5.47
CA ALA A 53 15.15 8.71 -6.37
C ALA A 53 13.62 8.85 -6.47
N ILE A 54 13.03 9.70 -5.62
CA ILE A 54 11.60 10.02 -5.57
C ILE A 54 11.47 11.53 -5.54
N ILE A 55 10.64 12.05 -6.41
CA ILE A 55 10.32 13.48 -6.51
C ILE A 55 8.84 13.64 -6.18
N PHE A 56 8.56 14.50 -5.22
CA PHE A 56 7.20 14.91 -4.86
C PHE A 56 6.96 16.31 -5.42
N ASP A 57 6.17 16.40 -6.48
CA ASP A 57 5.83 17.67 -7.09
C ASP A 57 4.78 18.43 -6.27
N PRO A 58 4.76 19.79 -6.34
CA PRO A 58 3.81 20.62 -5.59
C PRO A 58 2.33 20.36 -5.91
N ASP A 59 2.04 19.76 -7.06
CA ASP A 59 0.67 19.37 -7.49
C ASP A 59 0.23 18.01 -6.93
N GLY A 60 1.08 17.36 -6.12
CA GLY A 60 0.83 16.04 -5.54
C GLY A 60 1.22 14.87 -6.45
N THR A 61 1.80 15.13 -7.61
CA THR A 61 2.36 14.08 -8.47
C THR A 61 3.63 13.49 -7.84
N VAL A 62 3.82 12.20 -7.97
CA VAL A 62 5.01 11.49 -7.51
C VAL A 62 5.71 10.86 -8.68
N ALA A 63 6.94 11.29 -8.94
CA ALA A 63 7.81 10.70 -9.95
C ALA A 63 8.91 9.86 -9.28
N THR A 64 9.27 8.75 -9.90
CA THR A 64 10.32 7.85 -9.42
C THR A 64 11.29 7.52 -10.53
N ASP A 65 12.57 7.37 -10.18
CA ASP A 65 13.61 6.99 -11.13
C ASP A 65 13.91 5.48 -11.11
N GLN A 66 14.89 5.07 -11.93
CA GLN A 66 15.30 3.67 -12.03
C GLN A 66 15.92 3.13 -10.73
N ARG A 67 16.50 3.98 -9.88
CA ARG A 67 17.07 3.58 -8.58
C ARG A 67 15.97 3.14 -7.64
N PHE A 68 14.88 3.93 -7.57
CA PHE A 68 13.68 3.56 -6.81
C PHE A 68 13.10 2.24 -7.33
N ARG A 69 12.94 2.10 -8.65
CA ARG A 69 12.38 0.87 -9.25
C ARG A 69 13.18 -0.38 -8.89
N ARG A 70 14.51 -0.31 -8.91
CA ARG A 70 15.37 -1.43 -8.49
C ARG A 70 15.24 -1.75 -7.00
N ALA A 71 15.15 -0.72 -6.16
CA ALA A 71 14.94 -0.91 -4.73
C ALA A 71 13.56 -1.52 -4.43
N GLU A 72 12.50 -1.05 -5.11
CA GLU A 72 11.14 -1.57 -5.02
C GLU A 72 11.06 -3.05 -5.46
N ASP A 73 11.70 -3.43 -6.57
CA ASP A 73 11.75 -4.82 -7.00
C ASP A 73 12.46 -5.70 -5.96
N SER A 74 13.57 -5.22 -5.39
CA SER A 74 14.29 -5.94 -4.32
C SER A 74 13.44 -6.04 -3.05
N TRP A 75 12.69 -4.99 -2.72
CA TRP A 75 11.75 -4.96 -1.61
C TRP A 75 10.66 -6.01 -1.76
N TYR A 76 10.02 -6.08 -2.92
CA TYR A 76 9.00 -7.07 -3.23
C TYR A 76 9.50 -8.51 -3.10
N HIS A 77 10.71 -8.79 -3.59
CA HIS A 77 11.34 -10.10 -3.39
C HIS A 77 11.65 -10.40 -1.92
N GLY A 78 12.02 -9.37 -1.14
CA GLY A 78 12.22 -9.48 0.31
C GLY A 78 10.93 -9.84 1.05
N LEU A 79 9.82 -9.16 0.73
CA LEU A 79 8.48 -9.46 1.28
C LEU A 79 8.08 -10.91 0.96
N ALA A 80 8.27 -11.33 -0.30
CA ALA A 80 7.99 -12.69 -0.72
C ALA A 80 8.85 -13.74 0.01
N ALA A 81 10.12 -13.44 0.28
CA ALA A 81 11.01 -14.32 1.02
C ALA A 81 10.56 -14.50 2.48
N MET A 82 10.12 -13.43 3.15
CA MET A 82 9.56 -13.50 4.49
C MET A 82 8.28 -14.32 4.54
N ALA A 83 7.37 -14.12 3.58
CA ALA A 83 6.14 -14.92 3.48
C ALA A 83 6.43 -16.41 3.27
N ARG A 84 7.36 -16.75 2.36
CA ARG A 84 7.80 -18.14 2.13
C ARG A 84 8.48 -18.77 3.34
N ALA A 85 9.05 -17.96 4.23
CA ALA A 85 9.60 -18.43 5.51
C ALA A 85 8.52 -18.67 6.58
N GLY A 86 7.24 -18.43 6.26
CA GLY A 86 6.10 -18.72 7.12
C GLY A 86 5.58 -17.53 7.94
N THR A 87 6.05 -16.31 7.65
CA THR A 87 5.56 -15.09 8.33
C THR A 87 4.43 -14.47 7.51
N GLY A 88 3.26 -14.25 8.10
CA GLY A 88 2.17 -13.53 7.44
C GLY A 88 2.55 -12.06 7.18
N ILE A 89 2.26 -11.55 5.97
CA ILE A 89 2.63 -10.19 5.57
C ILE A 89 1.40 -9.38 5.18
N ILE A 90 1.25 -8.19 5.75
CA ILE A 90 0.33 -7.16 5.29
C ILE A 90 1.17 -6.12 4.53
N VAL A 91 1.03 -6.07 3.22
CA VAL A 91 1.70 -5.09 2.36
C VAL A 91 0.82 -3.85 2.26
N VAL A 92 1.36 -2.67 2.60
CA VAL A 92 0.67 -1.38 2.45
C VAL A 92 1.31 -0.62 1.31
N ASP A 93 0.64 -0.57 0.16
CA ASP A 93 1.22 -0.02 -1.06
C ASP A 93 0.34 1.08 -1.69
N VAL A 94 0.93 1.78 -2.65
CA VAL A 94 0.32 2.81 -3.49
C VAL A 94 0.72 2.53 -4.93
N PHE A 95 -0.16 1.89 -5.69
CA PHE A 95 0.13 1.50 -7.07
C PHE A 95 0.10 2.71 -8.02
N LEU A 96 1.10 3.58 -7.95
CA LEU A 96 1.21 4.77 -8.80
C LEU A 96 1.21 4.44 -10.31
N GLY A 97 1.61 3.25 -10.69
CA GLY A 97 1.54 2.74 -12.05
C GLY A 97 0.31 1.84 -12.31
N GLY A 98 -0.69 1.86 -11.43
CA GLY A 98 -1.89 1.04 -11.57
C GLY A 98 -1.57 -0.45 -11.77
N ALA A 99 -2.15 -1.07 -12.80
CA ALA A 99 -1.95 -2.47 -13.15
C ALA A 99 -0.46 -2.87 -13.30
N SER A 100 0.41 -1.96 -13.78
CA SER A 100 1.83 -2.27 -13.95
C SER A 100 2.56 -2.44 -12.61
N SER A 101 2.18 -1.68 -11.59
CA SER A 101 2.70 -1.84 -10.22
C SER A 101 2.23 -3.17 -9.63
N GLN A 102 0.93 -3.49 -9.78
CA GLN A 102 0.39 -4.78 -9.34
C GLN A 102 1.11 -5.95 -9.98
N SER A 103 1.30 -5.93 -11.31
CA SER A 103 1.95 -7.04 -12.04
C SER A 103 3.38 -7.33 -11.55
N ARG A 104 4.13 -6.30 -11.15
CA ARG A 104 5.49 -6.50 -10.60
C ARG A 104 5.46 -7.14 -9.22
N LEU A 105 4.57 -6.69 -8.35
CA LEU A 105 4.40 -7.29 -7.02
C LEU A 105 3.85 -8.72 -7.14
N GLU A 106 2.88 -8.96 -8.02
CA GLU A 106 2.31 -10.27 -8.31
C GLU A 106 3.38 -11.27 -8.78
N ALA A 107 4.26 -10.84 -9.69
CA ALA A 107 5.38 -11.67 -10.15
C ALA A 107 6.31 -12.08 -8.99
N ALA A 108 6.63 -11.17 -8.07
CA ALA A 108 7.45 -11.46 -6.90
C ALA A 108 6.76 -12.42 -5.90
N LEU A 109 5.44 -12.26 -5.73
CA LEU A 109 4.61 -13.07 -4.81
C LEU A 109 4.13 -14.39 -5.44
N SER A 110 4.59 -14.71 -6.66
CA SER A 110 4.17 -15.93 -7.36
C SER A 110 4.29 -17.19 -6.50
N GLY A 111 3.24 -18.01 -6.48
CA GLY A 111 3.16 -19.22 -5.68
C GLY A 111 2.73 -19.05 -4.22
N LEU A 112 2.52 -17.81 -3.74
CA LEU A 112 1.95 -17.49 -2.44
C LEU A 112 0.44 -17.29 -2.55
N GLN A 113 -0.28 -17.49 -1.46
CA GLN A 113 -1.71 -17.18 -1.35
C GLN A 113 -1.89 -15.71 -0.96
N VAL A 114 -2.22 -14.88 -1.94
CA VAL A 114 -2.34 -13.42 -1.80
C VAL A 114 -3.78 -13.00 -1.83
N LEU A 115 -4.21 -12.16 -0.88
CA LEU A 115 -5.48 -11.46 -0.92
C LEU A 115 -5.23 -10.00 -1.37
N TRP A 116 -5.74 -9.64 -2.55
CA TRP A 116 -5.64 -8.29 -3.11
C TRP A 116 -6.81 -7.43 -2.66
N VAL A 117 -6.52 -6.34 -1.97
CA VAL A 117 -7.53 -5.46 -1.37
C VAL A 117 -7.42 -4.05 -1.93
N GLY A 118 -8.53 -3.57 -2.54
CA GLY A 118 -8.70 -2.18 -2.93
C GLY A 118 -9.29 -1.36 -1.77
N ILE A 119 -8.58 -0.30 -1.36
CA ILE A 119 -9.08 0.64 -0.36
C ILE A 119 -9.43 1.95 -1.06
N HIS A 120 -10.72 2.12 -1.32
CA HIS A 120 -11.25 3.34 -1.89
C HIS A 120 -11.46 4.42 -0.81
N CYS A 121 -11.32 5.65 -1.22
CA CYS A 121 -11.66 6.82 -0.42
C CYS A 121 -12.03 7.96 -1.35
N ASP A 122 -13.16 8.61 -1.08
CA ASP A 122 -13.54 9.83 -1.77
C ASP A 122 -12.43 10.88 -1.70
N SER A 123 -12.16 11.56 -2.82
CA SER A 123 -11.04 12.49 -2.94
C SER A 123 -11.13 13.66 -1.96
N ASP A 124 -12.33 14.15 -1.66
CA ASP A 124 -12.54 15.27 -0.72
C ASP A 124 -12.35 14.79 0.73
N VAL A 125 -12.76 13.55 1.04
CA VAL A 125 -12.53 12.95 2.35
C VAL A 125 -11.04 12.71 2.56
N ALA A 126 -10.34 12.16 1.58
CA ALA A 126 -8.90 11.91 1.64
C ALA A 126 -8.11 13.22 1.75
N SER A 127 -8.49 14.26 0.99
CA SER A 127 -7.86 15.59 1.05
C SER A 127 -8.05 16.27 2.40
N LYS A 128 -9.21 16.15 3.02
CA LYS A 128 -9.44 16.66 4.39
C LYS A 128 -8.56 15.95 5.42
N ARG A 129 -8.37 14.64 5.28
CA ARG A 129 -7.47 13.86 6.14
C ARG A 129 -6.00 14.23 5.92
N GLU A 130 -5.61 14.51 4.66
CA GLU A 130 -4.26 14.96 4.30
C GLU A 130 -3.91 16.27 4.98
N LEU A 131 -4.82 17.26 4.99
CA LEU A 131 -4.62 18.55 5.65
C LEU A 131 -4.35 18.45 7.16
N MET A 132 -4.77 17.37 7.81
CA MET A 132 -4.50 17.13 9.23
C MET A 132 -3.11 16.48 9.47
N ARG A 133 -2.36 16.18 8.41
CA ARG A 133 -1.05 15.51 8.47
C ARG A 133 0.06 16.44 8.00
N PRO A 134 0.85 17.03 8.92
CA PRO A 134 1.90 18.00 8.58
C PRO A 134 3.09 17.38 7.82
N ASP A 135 3.18 16.05 7.81
CA ASP A 135 4.24 15.26 7.19
C ASP A 135 3.96 14.87 5.74
N ARG A 136 2.83 15.30 5.16
CA ARG A 136 2.43 14.93 3.80
C ARG A 136 2.46 16.12 2.84
N VAL A 137 2.86 15.83 1.59
CA VAL A 137 2.75 16.78 0.48
C VAL A 137 1.28 16.92 0.11
N HIS A 138 0.80 18.16 0.06
CA HIS A 138 -0.59 18.44 -0.29
C HIS A 138 -0.90 18.11 -1.77
N GLY A 139 -2.10 17.60 -2.03
CA GLY A 139 -2.57 17.26 -3.36
C GLY A 139 -2.40 15.79 -3.75
N MET A 140 -1.57 15.02 -3.05
CA MET A 140 -1.37 13.60 -3.30
C MET A 140 -2.69 12.79 -3.17
N ALA A 141 -3.49 13.10 -2.15
CA ALA A 141 -4.75 12.41 -1.93
C ALA A 141 -5.71 12.55 -3.11
N LYS A 142 -5.79 13.74 -3.69
CA LYS A 142 -6.64 14.01 -4.85
C LYS A 142 -6.12 13.33 -6.11
N THR A 143 -4.83 13.45 -6.40
CA THR A 143 -4.19 12.89 -7.59
C THR A 143 -4.23 11.36 -7.58
N GLN A 144 -4.04 10.73 -6.42
CA GLN A 144 -3.93 9.29 -6.29
C GLN A 144 -5.28 8.58 -6.13
N SER A 145 -6.36 9.27 -5.77
CA SER A 145 -7.65 8.64 -5.43
C SER A 145 -8.22 7.70 -6.50
N SER A 146 -7.98 7.99 -7.78
CA SER A 146 -8.39 7.14 -8.91
C SER A 146 -7.21 6.44 -9.56
N LEU A 147 -6.08 7.14 -9.72
CA LEU A 147 -4.89 6.66 -10.43
C LEU A 147 -4.42 5.28 -9.97
N VAL A 148 -4.37 5.08 -8.65
CA VAL A 148 -3.83 3.85 -8.04
C VAL A 148 -4.72 2.62 -8.28
N HIS A 149 -5.92 2.81 -8.78
CA HIS A 149 -6.88 1.74 -9.07
C HIS A 149 -6.99 1.41 -10.56
N GLU A 150 -6.30 2.17 -11.42
CA GLU A 150 -6.41 2.00 -12.88
C GLU A 150 -5.90 0.63 -13.36
N GLY A 151 -6.83 -0.19 -13.83
CA GLY A 151 -6.57 -1.54 -14.33
C GLY A 151 -6.13 -2.57 -13.28
N VAL A 152 -6.20 -2.22 -12.00
CA VAL A 152 -5.86 -3.10 -10.87
C VAL A 152 -7.01 -4.07 -10.60
N HIS A 153 -6.68 -5.32 -10.31
CA HIS A 153 -7.63 -6.36 -9.93
C HIS A 153 -7.60 -6.59 -8.42
N TYR A 154 -8.79 -6.66 -7.82
CA TYR A 154 -8.94 -6.92 -6.39
C TYR A 154 -9.82 -8.15 -6.15
N ASP A 155 -9.50 -8.91 -5.12
CA ASP A 155 -10.37 -9.97 -4.59
C ASP A 155 -11.50 -9.37 -3.75
N ILE A 156 -11.21 -8.24 -3.09
CA ILE A 156 -12.17 -7.50 -2.28
C ILE A 156 -11.86 -6.00 -2.31
N GLU A 157 -12.92 -5.20 -2.22
CA GLU A 157 -12.82 -3.74 -2.14
C GLU A 157 -13.57 -3.22 -0.91
N VAL A 158 -13.02 -2.22 -0.25
CA VAL A 158 -13.63 -1.53 0.90
C VAL A 158 -13.57 -0.02 0.67
N ASP A 159 -14.57 0.71 1.18
CA ASP A 159 -14.63 2.17 1.05
C ASP A 159 -14.49 2.83 2.43
N SER A 160 -13.35 3.43 2.65
CA SER A 160 -13.02 4.13 3.90
C SER A 160 -13.66 5.52 4.02
N SER A 161 -14.37 6.01 2.99
CA SER A 161 -15.15 7.24 3.08
C SER A 161 -16.33 7.09 4.05
N PHE A 162 -16.94 5.90 4.05
CA PHE A 162 -18.17 5.59 4.77
C PHE A 162 -17.97 4.56 5.89
N GLN A 163 -16.94 3.74 5.78
CA GLN A 163 -16.61 2.69 6.75
C GLN A 163 -15.46 3.11 7.64
N SER A 164 -15.55 2.81 8.93
CA SER A 164 -14.41 2.94 9.83
C SER A 164 -13.31 1.94 9.49
N ALA A 165 -12.07 2.22 9.88
CA ALA A 165 -10.95 1.29 9.70
C ALA A 165 -11.22 -0.09 10.31
N ARG A 166 -11.95 -0.15 11.44
CA ARG A 166 -12.34 -1.39 12.11
C ARG A 166 -13.38 -2.18 11.30
N GLU A 167 -14.32 -1.53 10.63
CA GLU A 167 -15.29 -2.19 9.74
C GLU A 167 -14.57 -2.73 8.50
N CYS A 168 -13.75 -1.91 7.84
CA CYS A 168 -12.94 -2.35 6.70
C CYS A 168 -12.07 -3.56 7.06
N SER A 169 -11.37 -3.52 8.21
CA SER A 169 -10.50 -4.63 8.63
C SER A 169 -11.27 -5.93 8.92
N ARG A 170 -12.49 -5.86 9.46
CA ARG A 170 -13.33 -7.04 9.66
C ARG A 170 -13.78 -7.67 8.35
N THR A 171 -14.13 -6.83 7.36
CA THR A 171 -14.48 -7.28 6.01
C THR A 171 -13.29 -7.99 5.34
N ILE A 172 -12.10 -7.40 5.43
CA ILE A 172 -10.86 -8.01 4.91
C ILE A 172 -10.54 -9.33 5.63
N HIS A 173 -10.61 -9.34 6.96
CA HIS A 173 -10.34 -10.54 7.75
C HIS A 173 -11.30 -11.69 7.40
N ALA A 174 -12.58 -11.42 7.17
CA ALA A 174 -13.54 -12.42 6.75
C ALA A 174 -13.23 -13.01 5.36
N ALA A 175 -12.61 -12.24 4.46
CA ALA A 175 -12.19 -12.71 3.15
C ALA A 175 -10.93 -13.59 3.19
N MET A 176 -10.05 -13.42 4.19
CA MET A 176 -8.84 -14.26 4.36
C MET A 176 -9.16 -15.73 4.68
N ALA A 177 -10.34 -16.01 5.19
CA ALA A 177 -10.74 -17.34 5.65
C ALA A 177 -11.44 -18.17 4.56
N GLN A 178 -11.59 -17.64 3.35
CA GLN A 178 -12.24 -18.32 2.21
C GLN A 178 -11.18 -18.91 1.27
#